data_a467d1f577c78b1d3dc5f48d5fde0c09
#
_entry.id   a467d1f577c78b1d3dc5f48d5fde0c09
#
_cell.length_a   1.000
_cell.length_b   1.000
_cell.length_c   1.000
_cell.angle_alpha   90.00
_cell.angle_beta   90.00
_cell.angle_gamma   90.00
#
_symmetry.space_group_name_H-M   'P 1'
#
loop_
_entity.id
_entity.type
_entity.pdbx_description
1 polymer ?
#
loop_
_entity_poly.entity_id
_entity_poly.type
_entity_poly.pdbx_seq_one_letter_code
_entity_poly.pdbx_strand_id
1 'polypeptide(L)'
;MAVASQVISPTVVSAESNVSTAFNSEIQTLESQTTINNPLELDPDDPNPSLFTMANDSSSNTSPLGGSLKTETTSTGLRITELVIGNGEPALEGKTVSVNYKGTLENGKEFDSSYGRAPFSFPLGAGRVIKGWDEGVAGMKDGGKRELTIPPSLGYGERGAGGVIPPNATLIFEVELLSVK
;
A
#
# COMPACT_ATOMS: atom_id res chain seq x y z
N MET A 1 10.60 11.06 -60.32
CA MET A 1 12.04 10.68 -60.10
C MET A 1 12.09 9.95 -58.77
N ALA A 2 12.38 8.68 -58.89
CA ALA A 2 12.48 7.75 -57.75
C ALA A 2 13.91 7.78 -57.20
N VAL A 3 14.08 7.83 -55.90
CA VAL A 3 15.37 7.47 -55.25
C VAL A 3 15.08 6.52 -54.12
N ALA A 4 15.43 5.29 -54.37
CA ALA A 4 15.47 4.24 -53.37
C ALA A 4 16.63 4.48 -52.40
N SER A 5 16.40 4.30 -51.12
CA SER A 5 17.47 4.25 -50.14
C SER A 5 17.45 2.93 -49.40
N GLN A 6 18.61 2.32 -49.36
CA GLN A 6 18.92 0.96 -49.00
C GLN A 6 18.89 0.70 -47.50
N VAL A 7 18.34 -0.44 -47.12
CA VAL A 7 18.41 -1.06 -45.81
C VAL A 7 19.80 -1.69 -45.64
N ILE A 8 20.48 -1.32 -44.56
CA ILE A 8 21.70 -2.04 -44.14
C ILE A 8 21.41 -2.61 -42.75
N SER A 9 21.31 -3.92 -42.70
CA SER A 9 21.32 -4.70 -41.46
C SER A 9 22.77 -4.96 -41.04
N PRO A 10 23.15 -4.84 -39.78
CA PRO A 10 24.37 -5.48 -39.31
C PRO A 10 24.09 -6.80 -38.60
N THR A 11 24.87 -7.70 -39.00
CA THR A 11 25.15 -9.09 -38.69
C THR A 11 25.34 -9.36 -37.19
N VAL A 12 24.74 -10.47 -36.74
CA VAL A 12 24.96 -11.17 -35.49
C VAL A 12 26.38 -11.70 -35.41
N VAL A 13 27.04 -11.49 -34.29
CA VAL A 13 28.24 -12.24 -33.90
C VAL A 13 27.99 -12.93 -32.59
N SER A 14 27.85 -14.22 -32.65
CA SER A 14 27.93 -15.16 -31.52
C SER A 14 29.36 -15.26 -31.01
N ALA A 15 29.55 -15.23 -29.73
CA ALA A 15 30.73 -15.77 -29.09
C ALA A 15 30.30 -16.53 -27.82
N GLU A 16 30.35 -17.85 -27.95
CA GLU A 16 30.34 -18.80 -26.83
C GLU A 16 31.71 -18.77 -26.15
N SER A 17 31.69 -18.85 -24.83
CA SER A 17 32.82 -19.46 -24.10
C SER A 17 32.35 -19.98 -22.74
N ASN A 18 32.30 -21.28 -22.65
CA ASN A 18 32.26 -22.10 -21.45
C ASN A 18 33.38 -21.74 -20.46
N VAL A 19 33.08 -21.71 -19.18
CA VAL A 19 33.93 -22.34 -18.17
C VAL A 19 33.07 -22.87 -17.03
N SER A 20 33.03 -24.18 -16.97
CA SER A 20 32.61 -25.01 -15.85
C SER A 20 33.70 -24.97 -14.78
N THR A 21 33.36 -24.72 -13.52
CA THR A 21 34.13 -25.29 -12.39
C THR A 21 33.21 -25.47 -11.20
N ALA A 22 32.99 -26.72 -10.96
CA ALA A 22 32.37 -27.21 -9.72
C ALA A 22 33.35 -27.02 -8.55
N PHE A 23 32.84 -26.56 -7.41
CA PHE A 23 33.40 -26.89 -6.11
C PHE A 23 32.30 -27.37 -5.19
N ASN A 24 32.37 -28.66 -4.98
CA ASN A 24 31.71 -29.41 -3.94
C ASN A 24 32.58 -29.31 -2.69
N SER A 25 32.01 -28.97 -1.53
CA SER A 25 32.51 -29.37 -0.23
C SER A 25 31.55 -28.83 0.84
N GLU A 26 30.90 -29.70 1.41
CA GLU A 26 30.95 -30.27 2.77
C GLU A 26 30.03 -29.59 3.78
N ILE A 27 29.05 -30.38 4.05
CA ILE A 27 28.16 -30.43 5.21
C ILE A 27 28.96 -30.34 6.50
N GLN A 28 28.66 -29.39 7.36
CA GLN A 28 28.82 -29.57 8.79
C GLN A 28 27.56 -29.16 9.53
N THR A 29 26.89 -30.19 9.96
CA THR A 29 25.87 -30.24 10.97
C THR A 29 26.42 -29.64 12.29
N LEU A 30 25.81 -28.57 12.74
CA LEU A 30 25.88 -28.15 14.12
C LEU A 30 24.44 -27.92 14.60
N GLU A 31 23.88 -28.99 15.14
CA GLU A 31 22.77 -28.91 16.09
C GLU A 31 23.22 -28.07 17.29
N SER A 32 22.65 -26.86 17.37
CA SER A 32 22.62 -26.13 18.63
C SER A 32 21.15 -26.03 19.02
N GLN A 33 20.80 -26.90 19.94
CA GLN A 33 19.54 -26.83 20.68
C GLN A 33 19.49 -25.48 21.40
N THR A 34 18.73 -24.54 20.86
CA THR A 34 18.31 -23.38 21.64
C THR A 34 16.96 -23.72 22.25
N THR A 35 16.99 -24.08 23.48
CA THR A 35 15.84 -24.19 24.37
C THR A 35 15.19 -22.82 24.46
N ILE A 36 14.12 -22.61 23.71
CA ILE A 36 13.25 -21.46 23.88
C ILE A 36 12.43 -21.70 25.15
N ASN A 37 12.87 -21.09 26.24
CA ASN A 37 12.08 -20.98 27.44
C ASN A 37 10.84 -20.17 27.09
N ASN A 38 9.70 -20.87 27.02
CA ASN A 38 8.39 -20.27 26.84
C ASN A 38 8.00 -19.57 28.16
N PRO A 39 7.80 -18.24 28.20
CA PRO A 39 7.51 -17.52 29.45
C PRO A 39 6.04 -17.62 29.89
N LEU A 40 5.30 -18.61 29.42
CA LEU A 40 3.87 -18.79 29.72
C LEU A 40 3.55 -20.15 30.36
N GLU A 41 4.54 -20.81 30.95
CA GLU A 41 4.28 -21.97 31.79
C GLU A 41 4.01 -21.45 33.21
N LEU A 42 2.75 -21.52 33.62
CA LEU A 42 2.29 -21.21 34.96
C LEU A 42 2.85 -22.25 35.89
N ASP A 43 3.75 -21.84 36.76
CA ASP A 43 4.26 -22.65 37.85
C ASP A 43 3.12 -22.90 38.88
N PRO A 44 2.70 -24.16 39.11
CA PRO A 44 1.59 -24.45 40.02
C PRO A 44 1.90 -24.21 41.50
N ASP A 45 3.14 -23.83 41.85
CA ASP A 45 3.59 -23.57 43.19
C ASP A 45 3.83 -22.08 43.52
N ASP A 46 3.32 -21.14 42.71
CA ASP A 46 3.42 -19.71 43.04
C ASP A 46 2.44 -19.34 44.17
N PRO A 47 2.93 -18.97 45.36
CA PRO A 47 2.07 -18.69 46.52
C PRO A 47 1.42 -17.33 46.52
N ASN A 48 1.36 -16.61 45.36
CA ASN A 48 0.75 -15.28 45.30
C ASN A 48 -0.38 -15.17 44.24
N PRO A 49 -1.59 -15.67 44.53
CA PRO A 49 -2.74 -15.54 43.66
C PRO A 49 -3.42 -14.14 43.70
N SER A 50 -2.77 -13.11 44.26
CA SER A 50 -3.44 -11.85 44.62
C SER A 50 -3.27 -10.72 43.61
N LEU A 51 -2.79 -10.95 42.39
CA LEU A 51 -2.61 -9.89 41.39
C LEU A 51 -3.67 -9.85 40.29
N PHE A 52 -4.79 -10.58 40.45
CA PHE A 52 -5.95 -10.42 39.59
C PHE A 52 -7.09 -9.72 40.34
N THR A 53 -6.85 -8.50 40.80
CA THR A 53 -7.96 -7.63 41.20
C THR A 53 -8.30 -6.74 40.01
N MET A 54 -9.45 -6.99 39.46
CA MET A 54 -10.11 -6.13 38.48
C MET A 54 -10.24 -4.73 39.05
N ALA A 55 -9.32 -3.85 38.78
CA ALA A 55 -9.55 -2.42 38.91
C ALA A 55 -10.16 -1.92 37.60
N ASN A 56 -11.47 -1.71 37.64
CA ASN A 56 -12.20 -0.98 36.62
C ASN A 56 -11.83 0.48 36.81
N ASP A 57 -10.87 0.99 36.03
CA ASP A 57 -10.59 2.41 35.99
C ASP A 57 -10.61 2.89 34.54
N SER A 58 -11.60 3.73 34.32
CA SER A 58 -11.79 4.49 33.10
C SER A 58 -10.66 5.51 32.98
N SER A 59 -9.82 5.37 32.00
CA SER A 59 -8.86 6.35 31.52
C SER A 59 -7.41 5.93 31.65
N SER A 60 -6.95 5.16 30.69
CA SER A 60 -5.57 5.26 30.26
C SER A 60 -5.41 4.69 28.86
N ASN A 61 -5.05 5.60 28.02
CA ASN A 61 -4.60 5.45 26.66
C ASN A 61 -3.34 4.56 26.64
N THR A 62 -3.52 3.25 26.65
CA THR A 62 -2.44 2.29 26.41
C THR A 62 -2.73 1.64 25.07
N SER A 63 -2.06 2.09 24.04
CA SER A 63 -2.08 1.48 22.71
C SER A 63 -1.58 0.04 22.80
N PRO A 64 -2.39 -0.97 22.46
CA PRO A 64 -1.86 -2.30 22.25
C PRO A 64 -1.00 -2.29 20.99
N LEU A 65 0.11 -2.99 21.00
CA LEU A 65 0.93 -3.32 19.85
C LEU A 65 0.14 -4.22 18.88
N GLY A 66 -0.72 -3.61 18.13
CA GLY A 66 -1.62 -4.15 17.15
C GLY A 66 -2.55 -3.01 16.82
N GLY A 67 -1.99 -1.93 16.20
CA GLY A 67 -2.72 -0.71 15.92
C GLY A 67 -4.00 -1.03 15.15
N SER A 68 -5.14 -0.89 15.81
CA SER A 68 -6.43 -0.86 15.13
C SER A 68 -6.35 0.21 14.06
N LEU A 69 -6.47 -0.20 12.80
CA LEU A 69 -6.45 0.73 11.67
C LEU A 69 -7.55 1.78 11.91
N LYS A 70 -7.17 3.05 11.96
CA LYS A 70 -8.15 4.12 12.12
C LYS A 70 -8.95 4.23 10.83
N THR A 71 -10.24 3.91 10.91
CA THR A 71 -11.18 4.09 9.81
C THR A 71 -12.14 5.23 10.16
N GLU A 72 -12.32 6.13 9.21
CA GLU A 72 -13.22 7.27 9.31
C GLU A 72 -14.15 7.30 8.09
N THR A 73 -15.41 7.72 8.29
CA THR A 73 -16.36 7.94 7.19
C THR A 73 -16.75 9.41 7.20
N THR A 74 -16.54 10.07 6.06
CA THR A 74 -16.87 11.47 5.88
C THR A 74 -18.37 11.67 5.67
N SER A 75 -18.84 12.91 5.74
CA SER A 75 -20.24 13.27 5.45
C SER A 75 -20.66 13.01 4.02
N THR A 76 -19.72 12.91 3.11
CA THR A 76 -19.94 12.60 1.67
C THR A 76 -20.06 11.10 1.40
N GLY A 77 -19.80 10.26 2.43
CA GLY A 77 -19.81 8.82 2.34
C GLY A 77 -18.48 8.18 1.94
N LEU A 78 -17.40 8.98 1.80
CA LEU A 78 -16.06 8.45 1.60
C LEU A 78 -15.58 7.77 2.89
N ARG A 79 -15.11 6.54 2.80
CA ARG A 79 -14.45 5.85 3.91
C ARG A 79 -12.94 5.87 3.70
N ILE A 80 -12.24 6.34 4.73
CA ILE A 80 -10.78 6.49 4.77
C ILE A 80 -10.24 5.58 5.86
N THR A 81 -9.35 4.67 5.52
CA THR A 81 -8.62 3.84 6.48
C THR A 81 -7.14 4.19 6.41
N GLU A 82 -6.58 4.65 7.53
CA GLU A 82 -5.14 4.90 7.65
C GLU A 82 -4.40 3.57 7.79
N LEU A 83 -3.64 3.20 6.76
CA LEU A 83 -2.79 2.01 6.79
C LEU A 83 -1.41 2.33 7.35
N VAL A 84 -0.84 3.47 6.96
CA VAL A 84 0.43 4.00 7.46
C VAL A 84 0.29 5.51 7.62
N ILE A 85 0.65 6.01 8.79
CA ILE A 85 0.71 7.45 9.03
C ILE A 85 2.09 7.95 8.60
N GLY A 86 2.13 8.80 7.57
CA GLY A 86 3.35 9.46 7.14
C GLY A 86 3.87 10.47 8.16
N ASN A 87 5.12 10.84 8.05
CA ASN A 87 5.78 11.81 8.94
C ASN A 87 6.31 13.04 8.20
N GLY A 88 6.14 13.09 6.86
CA GLY A 88 6.59 14.20 6.03
C GLY A 88 5.58 15.35 5.90
N GLU A 89 5.72 16.12 4.83
CA GLU A 89 4.88 17.28 4.50
C GLU A 89 3.41 16.86 4.30
N PRO A 90 2.43 17.61 4.84
CA PRO A 90 1.03 17.33 4.62
C PRO A 90 0.58 17.73 3.21
N ALA A 91 -0.25 16.87 2.59
CA ALA A 91 -0.91 17.15 1.33
C ALA A 91 -2.04 18.16 1.53
N LEU A 92 -1.81 19.39 1.11
CA LEU A 92 -2.78 20.49 1.18
C LEU A 92 -3.32 20.81 -0.23
N GLU A 93 -4.52 21.37 -0.29
CA GLU A 93 -5.10 21.86 -1.54
C GLU A 93 -4.16 22.86 -2.23
N GLY A 94 -4.05 22.76 -3.55
CA GLY A 94 -3.16 23.57 -4.37
C GLY A 94 -1.74 23.05 -4.49
N LYS A 95 -1.33 22.11 -3.65
CA LYS A 95 -0.03 21.42 -3.76
C LYS A 95 -0.07 20.36 -4.85
N THR A 96 1.05 20.09 -5.48
CA THR A 96 1.21 18.94 -6.36
C THR A 96 1.65 17.74 -5.54
N VAL A 97 0.87 16.67 -5.59
CA VAL A 97 1.18 15.42 -4.91
C VAL A 97 1.61 14.35 -5.91
N SER A 98 2.50 13.48 -5.50
CA SER A 98 2.94 12.31 -6.26
C SER A 98 2.63 11.05 -5.46
N VAL A 99 1.93 10.10 -6.07
CA VAL A 99 1.43 8.90 -5.39
C VAL A 99 1.72 7.63 -6.18
N ASN A 100 1.87 6.52 -5.46
CA ASN A 100 1.57 5.20 -5.99
C ASN A 100 0.16 4.79 -5.58
N TYR A 101 -0.49 4.02 -6.43
CA TYR A 101 -1.83 3.54 -6.13
C TYR A 101 -2.15 2.20 -6.78
N LYS A 102 -3.15 1.56 -6.22
CA LYS A 102 -3.81 0.37 -6.76
C LYS A 102 -5.32 0.54 -6.59
N GLY A 103 -6.06 0.45 -7.69
CA GLY A 103 -7.52 0.54 -7.70
C GLY A 103 -8.17 -0.81 -7.98
N THR A 104 -9.12 -1.19 -7.12
CA THR A 104 -9.90 -2.43 -7.22
C THR A 104 -11.39 -2.15 -7.10
N LEU A 105 -12.21 -3.00 -7.70
CA LEU A 105 -13.64 -3.09 -7.46
C LEU A 105 -13.92 -3.88 -6.16
N GLU A 106 -15.14 -3.82 -5.62
CA GLU A 106 -15.56 -4.57 -4.43
C GLU A 106 -15.36 -6.09 -4.56
N ASN A 107 -15.38 -6.62 -5.78
CA ASN A 107 -15.11 -8.04 -6.05
C ASN A 107 -13.62 -8.39 -6.09
N GLY A 108 -12.74 -7.43 -5.77
CA GLY A 108 -11.29 -7.59 -5.78
C GLY A 108 -10.62 -7.47 -7.15
N LYS A 109 -11.39 -7.27 -8.23
CA LYS A 109 -10.82 -7.10 -9.57
C LYS A 109 -10.07 -5.76 -9.66
N GLU A 110 -8.78 -5.83 -9.93
CA GLU A 110 -7.96 -4.64 -10.23
C GLU A 110 -8.36 -4.05 -11.58
N PHE A 111 -8.54 -2.74 -11.62
CA PHE A 111 -8.86 -2.01 -12.85
C PHE A 111 -7.77 -1.02 -13.25
N ASP A 112 -6.96 -0.56 -12.30
CA ASP A 112 -5.83 0.33 -12.57
C ASP A 112 -4.80 0.29 -11.43
N SER A 113 -3.51 0.56 -11.77
CA SER A 113 -2.42 0.60 -10.81
C SER A 113 -1.25 1.40 -11.38
N SER A 114 -0.54 2.14 -10.54
CA SER A 114 0.73 2.78 -10.92
C SER A 114 1.95 1.89 -10.68
N TYR A 115 1.81 0.81 -9.93
CA TYR A 115 2.94 -0.08 -9.67
C TYR A 115 3.49 -0.69 -10.97
N GLY A 116 4.82 -0.65 -11.13
CA GLY A 116 5.49 -1.02 -12.37
C GLY A 116 5.52 0.07 -13.46
N ARG A 117 4.97 1.25 -13.15
CA ARG A 117 5.00 2.47 -13.98
C ARG A 117 5.58 3.64 -13.17
N ALA A 118 5.66 4.82 -13.77
CA ALA A 118 6.00 6.04 -13.02
C ALA A 118 4.88 6.40 -12.03
N PRO A 119 5.22 6.97 -10.86
CA PRO A 119 4.24 7.53 -9.94
C PRO A 119 3.32 8.54 -10.63
N PHE A 120 2.07 8.58 -10.19
CA PHE A 120 1.08 9.52 -10.71
C PHE A 120 1.14 10.83 -9.92
N SER A 121 1.23 11.96 -10.63
CA SER A 121 1.28 13.29 -10.01
C SER A 121 0.11 14.14 -10.47
N PHE A 122 -0.52 14.87 -9.52
CA PHE A 122 -1.64 15.75 -9.80
C PHE A 122 -1.71 16.90 -8.80
N PRO A 123 -2.28 18.06 -9.19
CA PRO A 123 -2.59 19.14 -8.25
C PRO A 123 -3.82 18.78 -7.42
N LEU A 124 -3.65 18.72 -6.09
CA LEU A 124 -4.69 18.33 -5.14
C LEU A 124 -5.77 19.41 -5.03
N GLY A 125 -7.03 19.01 -5.00
CA GLY A 125 -8.19 19.90 -4.87
C GLY A 125 -8.56 20.65 -6.17
N ALA A 126 -7.86 20.38 -7.28
CA ALA A 126 -8.09 21.08 -8.55
C ALA A 126 -9.11 20.38 -9.47
N GLY A 127 -9.78 19.32 -9.02
CA GLY A 127 -10.74 18.55 -9.80
C GLY A 127 -10.11 17.82 -11.00
N ARG A 128 -8.83 17.49 -10.93
CA ARG A 128 -8.11 16.73 -11.97
C ARG A 128 -8.24 15.23 -11.82
N VAL A 129 -8.73 14.81 -10.67
CA VAL A 129 -9.00 13.42 -10.29
C VAL A 129 -10.45 13.29 -9.81
N ILE A 130 -10.92 12.08 -9.55
CA ILE A 130 -12.26 11.87 -8.98
C ILE A 130 -12.36 12.53 -7.59
N LYS A 131 -13.57 12.98 -7.23
CA LYS A 131 -13.79 13.71 -5.96
C LYS A 131 -13.30 12.96 -4.73
N GLY A 132 -13.47 11.64 -4.71
CA GLY A 132 -13.00 10.80 -3.63
C GLY A 132 -11.48 10.84 -3.45
N TRP A 133 -10.71 11.12 -4.48
CA TRP A 133 -9.25 11.32 -4.38
C TRP A 133 -8.91 12.71 -3.85
N ASP A 134 -9.51 13.77 -4.40
CA ASP A 134 -9.27 15.13 -3.90
C ASP A 134 -9.60 15.23 -2.40
N GLU A 135 -10.67 14.57 -1.94
CA GLU A 135 -11.05 14.51 -0.53
C GLU A 135 -10.16 13.54 0.28
N GLY A 136 -9.94 12.33 -0.24
CA GLY A 136 -9.28 11.26 0.52
C GLY A 136 -7.77 11.38 0.66
N VAL A 137 -7.10 12.08 -0.27
CA VAL A 137 -5.65 12.33 -0.22
C VAL A 137 -5.34 13.59 0.60
N ALA A 138 -6.30 14.51 0.72
CA ALA A 138 -6.13 15.71 1.54
C ALA A 138 -5.75 15.36 2.99
N GLY A 139 -4.75 16.07 3.51
CA GLY A 139 -4.22 15.86 4.87
C GLY A 139 -3.37 14.61 5.05
N MET A 140 -3.15 13.77 4.02
CA MET A 140 -2.13 12.74 4.08
C MET A 140 -0.75 13.38 4.29
N LYS A 141 0.11 12.69 5.00
CA LYS A 141 1.50 13.10 5.11
C LYS A 141 2.38 12.28 4.17
N ASP A 142 3.42 12.90 3.64
CA ASP A 142 4.43 12.23 2.83
C ASP A 142 4.97 10.97 3.56
N GLY A 143 5.07 9.86 2.83
CA GLY A 143 5.33 8.52 3.35
C GLY A 143 4.12 7.81 3.95
N GLY A 144 2.93 8.42 3.91
CA GLY A 144 1.68 7.83 4.39
C GLY A 144 1.02 6.92 3.36
N LYS A 145 0.14 6.03 3.84
CA LYS A 145 -0.64 5.10 3.03
C LYS A 145 -2.07 5.03 3.54
N ARG A 146 -3.04 5.16 2.64
CA ARG A 146 -4.48 5.09 2.93
C ARG A 146 -5.17 4.09 2.04
N GLU A 147 -6.21 3.47 2.56
CA GLU A 147 -7.25 2.84 1.77
C GLU A 147 -8.47 3.77 1.70
N LEU A 148 -8.93 4.03 0.48
CA LEU A 148 -10.08 4.87 0.20
C LEU A 148 -11.19 4.00 -0.39
N THR A 149 -12.32 3.85 0.33
CA THR A 149 -13.52 3.25 -0.25
C THR A 149 -14.43 4.38 -0.75
N ILE A 150 -14.53 4.50 -2.05
CA ILE A 150 -15.13 5.64 -2.75
C ILE A 150 -16.49 5.23 -3.30
N PRO A 151 -17.60 5.83 -2.81
CA PRO A 151 -18.92 5.56 -3.35
C PRO A 151 -19.05 6.11 -4.79
N PRO A 152 -19.99 5.61 -5.58
CA PRO A 152 -20.16 6.03 -6.98
C PRO A 152 -20.27 7.54 -7.19
N SER A 153 -20.93 8.26 -6.29
CA SER A 153 -21.11 9.72 -6.34
C SER A 153 -19.81 10.52 -6.27
N LEU A 154 -18.77 9.95 -5.68
CA LEU A 154 -17.43 10.52 -5.58
C LEU A 154 -16.46 9.90 -6.59
N GLY A 155 -16.90 8.90 -7.35
CA GLY A 155 -16.15 8.20 -8.37
C GLY A 155 -16.66 8.48 -9.79
N TYR A 156 -17.03 7.42 -10.51
CA TYR A 156 -17.47 7.50 -11.91
C TYR A 156 -18.99 7.44 -12.10
N GLY A 157 -19.77 7.37 -11.00
CA GLY A 157 -21.22 7.46 -11.00
C GLY A 157 -21.92 6.41 -11.87
N GLU A 158 -23.06 6.81 -12.43
CA GLU A 158 -23.92 5.94 -13.26
C GLU A 158 -23.31 5.57 -14.61
N ARG A 159 -22.27 6.26 -15.05
CA ARG A 159 -21.66 6.00 -16.36
C ARG A 159 -20.58 4.94 -16.30
N GLY A 160 -19.93 4.75 -15.12
CA GLY A 160 -18.72 3.94 -15.03
C GLY A 160 -17.59 4.53 -15.88
N ALA A 161 -16.54 3.75 -16.15
CA ALA A 161 -15.41 4.21 -16.96
C ALA A 161 -14.73 3.08 -17.73
N GLY A 162 -14.35 3.41 -18.99
CA GLY A 162 -13.45 2.61 -19.83
C GLY A 162 -13.86 1.15 -20.07
N GLY A 163 -15.12 0.77 -19.83
CA GLY A 163 -15.57 -0.63 -19.94
C GLY A 163 -15.03 -1.56 -18.85
N VAL A 164 -14.16 -1.06 -17.95
CA VAL A 164 -13.57 -1.82 -16.84
C VAL A 164 -14.22 -1.48 -15.50
N ILE A 165 -14.76 -0.29 -15.35
CA ILE A 165 -15.50 0.17 -14.15
C ILE A 165 -16.99 0.17 -14.50
N PRO A 166 -17.81 -0.70 -13.88
CA PRO A 166 -19.26 -0.74 -14.13
C PRO A 166 -19.96 0.53 -13.67
N PRO A 167 -21.19 0.77 -14.16
CA PRO A 167 -22.10 1.78 -13.59
C PRO A 167 -22.31 1.56 -12.09
N ASN A 168 -22.34 2.65 -11.34
CA ASN A 168 -22.57 2.66 -9.89
C ASN A 168 -21.60 1.78 -9.08
N ALA A 169 -20.36 1.64 -9.56
CA ALA A 169 -19.34 0.88 -8.83
C ALA A 169 -18.79 1.67 -7.65
N THR A 170 -18.69 1.01 -6.50
CA THR A 170 -17.83 1.42 -5.40
C THR A 170 -16.38 1.07 -5.76
N LEU A 171 -15.47 1.99 -5.52
CA LEU A 171 -14.06 1.83 -5.83
C LEU A 171 -13.25 1.74 -4.54
N ILE A 172 -12.27 0.84 -4.51
CA ILE A 172 -11.34 0.71 -3.41
C ILE A 172 -9.96 1.05 -3.94
N PHE A 173 -9.35 2.09 -3.38
CA PHE A 173 -8.00 2.49 -3.74
C PHE A 173 -7.07 2.38 -2.54
N GLU A 174 -5.97 1.71 -2.72
CA GLU A 174 -4.81 1.82 -1.84
C GLU A 174 -3.90 2.90 -2.44
N VAL A 175 -3.62 3.96 -1.69
CA VAL A 175 -2.85 5.13 -2.12
C VAL A 175 -1.69 5.35 -1.17
N GLU A 176 -0.49 5.44 -1.71
CA GLU A 176 0.76 5.75 -1.02
C GLU A 176 1.26 7.12 -1.48
N LEU A 177 1.38 8.06 -0.57
CA LEU A 177 1.88 9.41 -0.86
C LEU A 177 3.40 9.42 -0.80
N LEU A 178 4.04 9.72 -1.93
CA LEU A 178 5.49 9.70 -2.10
C LEU A 178 6.14 11.07 -1.95
N SER A 179 5.45 12.14 -2.33
CA SER A 179 5.96 13.49 -2.16
C SER A 179 4.87 14.55 -2.30
N VAL A 180 5.08 15.67 -1.63
CA VAL A 180 4.28 16.90 -1.72
C VAL A 180 5.17 18.04 -2.20
N LYS A 181 4.70 18.87 -3.15
CA LYS A 181 5.44 20.01 -3.74
C LYS A 181 4.57 21.25 -3.83
#